data_8dcec70d2a6d34900a8e52fcff73f2b6
#
_entry.id   8dcec70d2a6d34900a8e52fcff73f2b6
#
_cell.length_a   1.000
_cell.length_b   1.000
_cell.length_c   1.000
_cell.angle_alpha   90.00
_cell.angle_beta   90.00
_cell.angle_gamma   90.00
#
_symmetry.space_group_name_H-M   'P 1'
#
loop_
_entity.id
_entity.type
_entity.pdbx_description
1 polymer ?
#
loop_
_entity_poly.entity_id
_entity_poly.type
_entity_poly.pdbx_seq_one_letter_code
_entity_poly.pdbx_strand_id
1 'polypeptide(L)'
;MERDLTFENSSPGRNQTIYKQMNDIKRAIEQDEKISKMKKRRNSILTFFVLLIGIGLINFYSSILRFDNITIHSKLIKHGVTLILSFCAFIATCKFDYRKYSSSFARALFAVVGGLIFLIVAIGPSTYFPTINGGKGWIRFAGIGFQVTEIFKIFFIMIIASILARGKDGGEKIPYYKNFISVLFYVAVFFLLLGFPLKDLGTGIHYIMITAFLIFMSDIPNKLLTWISGGTIAGILISLVSAYNFPAIYSFLDGYKQHRVKIYLDGIFKNTYDRMDAFQIYQSLVAFGTGGLLGKGYGNGVQKYNYIPEVETDFAIATFAEEMGFIGMFLVLASFFILFVLIMNVAETSKDYFAKYLIAGIAGYFITQVIINIGVAIGLIPVFGIPLPFISSGGSSLLTLSIAMGIVLNVNKANIKEARKIKR
;
A
#
# COMPACT_ATOMS: atom_id res chain seq x y z
N MET A 1 57.18 -44.10 18.04
CA MET A 1 56.26 -44.65 19.03
C MET A 1 54.94 -43.89 18.82
N GLU A 2 54.28 -44.24 17.74
CA GLU A 2 52.94 -43.73 17.35
C GLU A 2 51.91 -44.52 18.16
N ARG A 3 51.12 -43.83 18.98
CA ARG A 3 49.96 -44.43 19.60
C ARG A 3 48.76 -44.23 18.63
N ASP A 4 48.42 -45.29 17.93
CA ASP A 4 47.12 -45.48 17.27
C ASP A 4 46.03 -45.41 18.34
N LEU A 5 45.29 -44.32 18.34
CA LEU A 5 44.01 -44.26 19.07
C LEU A 5 42.95 -44.94 18.20
N THR A 6 42.91 -46.27 18.28
CA THR A 6 41.79 -47.07 17.76
C THR A 6 40.55 -46.75 18.56
N PHE A 7 39.61 -46.00 17.95
CA PHE A 7 38.23 -45.90 18.44
C PHE A 7 37.52 -47.23 18.15
N GLU A 8 37.79 -48.26 18.94
CA GLU A 8 37.06 -49.52 18.92
C GLU A 8 35.96 -49.53 19.97
N ASN A 9 34.76 -49.95 19.50
CA ASN A 9 33.61 -50.42 20.30
C ASN A 9 32.74 -49.38 21.01
N SER A 10 32.11 -48.48 20.24
CA SER A 10 30.82 -47.96 20.68
C SER A 10 29.71 -48.82 20.06
N SER A 11 28.84 -49.40 20.89
CA SER A 11 27.69 -50.17 20.44
C SER A 11 26.86 -49.42 19.40
N PRO A 12 26.33 -50.05 18.35
CA PRO A 12 25.59 -49.36 17.25
C PRO A 12 24.48 -48.41 17.74
N GLY A 13 23.87 -48.70 18.89
CA GLY A 13 22.86 -47.85 19.53
C GLY A 13 23.38 -46.53 20.10
N ARG A 14 24.65 -46.51 20.59
CA ARG A 14 25.24 -45.28 21.17
C ARG A 14 25.56 -44.22 20.10
N ASN A 15 26.04 -44.66 18.95
CA ASN A 15 26.29 -43.76 17.83
C ASN A 15 25.01 -43.19 17.26
N GLN A 16 23.94 -43.98 17.14
CA GLN A 16 22.62 -43.49 16.71
C GLN A 16 22.04 -42.44 17.68
N THR A 17 22.25 -42.60 18.99
CA THR A 17 21.79 -41.66 20.01
C THR A 17 22.56 -40.34 19.91
N ILE A 18 23.89 -40.41 19.73
CA ILE A 18 24.73 -39.21 19.54
C ILE A 18 24.33 -38.45 18.25
N TYR A 19 24.15 -39.13 17.13
CA TYR A 19 23.67 -38.53 15.89
C TYR A 19 22.30 -37.84 16.03
N LYS A 20 21.38 -38.49 16.74
CA LYS A 20 20.07 -37.91 17.04
C LYS A 20 20.20 -36.64 17.88
N GLN A 21 20.98 -36.66 18.96
CA GLN A 21 21.24 -35.49 19.81
C GLN A 21 21.90 -34.34 19.04
N MET A 22 22.90 -34.63 18.19
CA MET A 22 23.55 -33.61 17.34
C MET A 22 22.55 -32.96 16.37
N ASN A 23 21.67 -33.76 15.74
CA ASN A 23 20.64 -33.26 14.85
C ASN A 23 19.61 -32.37 15.59
N ASP A 24 19.22 -32.76 16.79
CA ASP A 24 18.30 -32.00 17.64
C ASP A 24 18.92 -30.66 18.09
N ILE A 25 20.20 -30.67 18.47
CA ILE A 25 20.95 -29.44 18.77
C ILE A 25 21.05 -28.54 17.55
N LYS A 26 21.39 -29.06 16.37
CA LYS A 26 21.47 -28.31 15.13
C LYS A 26 20.13 -27.66 14.78
N ARG A 27 19.03 -28.41 14.86
CA ARG A 27 17.67 -27.89 14.65
C ARG A 27 17.30 -26.79 15.66
N ALA A 28 17.68 -26.95 16.91
CA ALA A 28 17.44 -25.95 17.95
C ALA A 28 18.20 -24.64 17.66
N ILE A 29 19.45 -24.72 17.21
CA ILE A 29 20.27 -23.56 16.82
C ILE A 29 19.66 -22.84 15.61
N GLU A 30 19.31 -23.58 14.54
CA GLU A 30 18.66 -23.04 13.35
C GLU A 30 17.34 -22.33 13.69
N GLN A 31 16.56 -22.90 14.62
CA GLN A 31 15.30 -22.31 15.07
C GLN A 31 15.52 -21.03 15.89
N ASP A 32 16.54 -20.97 16.75
CA ASP A 32 16.87 -19.75 17.49
C ASP A 32 17.35 -18.63 16.55
N GLU A 33 18.16 -18.95 15.55
CA GLU A 33 18.57 -18.01 14.53
C GLU A 33 17.37 -17.45 13.75
N LYS A 34 16.42 -18.32 13.35
CA LYS A 34 15.18 -17.92 12.69
C LYS A 34 14.35 -16.96 13.55
N ILE A 35 14.18 -17.27 14.84
CA ILE A 35 13.46 -16.41 15.79
C ILE A 35 14.16 -15.08 15.95
N SER A 36 15.50 -15.06 16.03
CA SER A 36 16.31 -13.86 16.13
C SER A 36 16.12 -12.96 14.88
N LYS A 37 16.19 -13.55 13.68
CA LYS A 37 15.93 -12.83 12.41
C LYS A 37 14.52 -12.21 12.37
N MET A 38 13.49 -12.94 12.83
CA MET A 38 12.12 -12.39 12.90
C MET A 38 11.97 -11.23 13.89
N LYS A 39 12.67 -11.27 15.05
CA LYS A 39 12.68 -10.16 16.00
C LYS A 39 13.41 -8.93 15.45
N LYS A 40 14.56 -9.13 14.80
CA LYS A 40 15.31 -8.05 14.12
C LYS A 40 14.46 -7.41 13.05
N ARG A 41 13.77 -8.21 12.23
CA ARG A 41 12.83 -7.73 11.20
C ARG A 41 11.73 -6.84 11.80
N ARG A 42 11.11 -7.25 12.92
CA ARG A 42 10.09 -6.44 13.61
C ARG A 42 10.64 -5.05 13.96
N ASN A 43 11.83 -4.99 14.52
CA ASN A 43 12.45 -3.71 14.90
C ASN A 43 12.77 -2.87 13.66
N SER A 44 13.29 -3.47 12.58
CA SER A 44 13.55 -2.77 11.33
C SER A 44 12.27 -2.21 10.70
N ILE A 45 11.15 -2.97 10.70
CA ILE A 45 9.85 -2.46 10.25
C ILE A 45 9.44 -1.22 11.03
N LEU A 46 9.55 -1.26 12.37
CA LEU A 46 9.24 -0.10 13.22
C LEU A 46 10.15 1.08 12.93
N THR A 47 11.45 0.85 12.74
CA THR A 47 12.42 1.91 12.42
C THR A 47 12.06 2.61 11.11
N PHE A 48 11.83 1.86 10.02
CA PHE A 48 11.47 2.46 8.73
C PHE A 48 10.09 3.10 8.74
N PHE A 49 9.13 2.54 9.46
CA PHE A 49 7.79 3.13 9.64
C PHE A 49 7.88 4.50 10.34
N VAL A 50 8.61 4.59 11.46
CA VAL A 50 8.80 5.85 12.19
C VAL A 50 9.64 6.85 11.39
N LEU A 51 10.68 6.38 10.69
CA LEU A 51 11.52 7.20 9.83
C LEU A 51 10.68 7.88 8.73
N LEU A 52 9.84 7.13 8.01
CA LEU A 52 9.01 7.65 6.94
C LEU A 52 7.97 8.65 7.46
N ILE A 53 7.36 8.39 8.61
CA ILE A 53 6.47 9.38 9.26
C ILE A 53 7.24 10.64 9.64
N GLY A 54 8.46 10.52 10.18
CA GLY A 54 9.32 11.66 10.52
C GLY A 54 9.65 12.51 9.30
N ILE A 55 10.04 11.87 8.19
CA ILE A 55 10.27 12.56 6.90
C ILE A 55 8.99 13.25 6.42
N GLY A 56 7.83 12.56 6.53
CA GLY A 56 6.53 13.13 6.17
C GLY A 56 6.17 14.38 6.98
N LEU A 57 6.44 14.37 8.29
CA LEU A 57 6.22 15.54 9.17
C LEU A 57 7.08 16.73 8.77
N ILE A 58 8.35 16.48 8.47
CA ILE A 58 9.29 17.51 8.02
C ILE A 58 8.81 18.10 6.69
N ASN A 59 8.44 17.24 5.72
CA ASN A 59 7.93 17.67 4.42
C ASN A 59 6.60 18.42 4.53
N PHE A 60 5.68 17.92 5.36
CA PHE A 60 4.41 18.60 5.63
C PHE A 60 4.63 20.00 6.21
N TYR A 61 5.50 20.13 7.22
CA TYR A 61 5.80 21.43 7.79
C TYR A 61 6.36 22.41 6.74
N SER A 62 7.30 21.96 5.89
CA SER A 62 7.80 22.79 4.78
C SER A 62 6.69 23.22 3.83
N SER A 63 5.78 22.31 3.48
CA SER A 63 4.71 22.60 2.51
C SER A 63 3.67 23.61 3.01
N ILE A 64 3.47 23.71 4.33
CA ILE A 64 2.50 24.67 4.92
C ILE A 64 3.09 26.06 5.21
N LEU A 65 4.39 26.24 5.12
CA LEU A 65 5.04 27.55 5.35
C LEU A 65 4.55 28.65 4.40
N ARG A 66 3.86 28.29 3.32
CA ARG A 66 3.25 29.22 2.35
C ARG A 66 2.01 29.96 2.87
N PHE A 67 1.42 29.48 3.98
CA PHE A 67 0.20 30.04 4.53
C PHE A 67 0.48 31.06 5.64
N ASP A 68 -0.56 31.82 6.00
CA ASP A 68 -0.55 32.67 7.18
C ASP A 68 -0.51 31.86 8.48
N ASN A 69 -0.09 32.48 9.57
CA ASN A 69 0.11 31.82 10.87
C ASN A 69 -1.17 31.13 11.38
N ILE A 70 -2.35 31.71 11.18
CA ILE A 70 -3.62 31.13 11.63
C ILE A 70 -3.90 29.82 10.89
N THR A 71 -3.71 29.81 9.57
CA THR A 71 -3.89 28.62 8.73
C THR A 71 -2.85 27.53 9.07
N ILE A 72 -1.59 27.92 9.30
CA ILE A 72 -0.53 27.00 9.74
C ILE A 72 -0.94 26.29 11.04
N HIS A 73 -1.36 27.03 12.06
CA HIS A 73 -1.80 26.45 13.34
C HIS A 73 -2.98 25.49 13.17
N SER A 74 -4.00 25.88 12.38
CA SER A 74 -5.15 25.03 12.09
C SER A 74 -4.75 23.72 11.41
N LYS A 75 -3.85 23.76 10.41
CA LYS A 75 -3.34 22.59 9.71
C LYS A 75 -2.51 21.68 10.60
N LEU A 76 -1.64 22.26 11.45
CA LEU A 76 -0.84 21.51 12.42
C LEU A 76 -1.72 20.78 13.43
N ILE A 77 -2.76 21.43 13.98
CA ILE A 77 -3.70 20.80 14.91
C ILE A 77 -4.42 19.62 14.23
N LYS A 78 -4.97 19.82 13.03
CA LYS A 78 -5.67 18.76 12.29
C LYS A 78 -4.74 17.57 12.00
N HIS A 79 -3.52 17.84 11.55
CA HIS A 79 -2.55 16.78 11.28
C HIS A 79 -2.11 16.07 12.57
N GLY A 80 -1.91 16.81 13.68
CA GLY A 80 -1.63 16.26 15.01
C GLY A 80 -2.72 15.33 15.51
N VAL A 81 -4.01 15.72 15.38
CA VAL A 81 -5.14 14.85 15.73
C VAL A 81 -5.13 13.58 14.89
N THR A 82 -4.88 13.70 13.60
CA THR A 82 -4.78 12.52 12.70
C THR A 82 -3.65 11.59 13.10
N LEU A 83 -2.48 12.12 13.48
CA LEU A 83 -1.36 11.32 13.97
C LEU A 83 -1.71 10.56 15.25
N ILE A 84 -2.37 11.22 16.21
CA ILE A 84 -2.81 10.57 17.45
C ILE A 84 -3.79 9.45 17.14
N LEU A 85 -4.81 9.70 16.30
CA LEU A 85 -5.77 8.68 15.88
C LEU A 85 -5.08 7.51 15.17
N SER A 86 -4.14 7.80 14.30
CA SER A 86 -3.36 6.80 13.55
C SER A 86 -2.50 5.95 14.51
N PHE A 87 -1.88 6.56 15.50
CA PHE A 87 -1.10 5.88 16.52
C PHE A 87 -1.98 4.99 17.42
N CYS A 88 -3.14 5.47 17.85
CA CYS A 88 -4.10 4.68 18.61
C CYS A 88 -4.59 3.46 17.79
N ALA A 89 -4.92 3.66 16.52
CA ALA A 89 -5.35 2.60 15.62
C ALA A 89 -4.22 1.56 15.37
N PHE A 90 -2.98 2.01 15.19
CA PHE A 90 -1.81 1.16 15.11
C PHE A 90 -1.65 0.26 16.35
N ILE A 91 -1.72 0.84 17.56
CA ILE A 91 -1.62 0.07 18.82
C ILE A 91 -2.77 -0.92 18.94
N ALA A 92 -3.99 -0.50 18.60
CA ALA A 92 -5.16 -1.37 18.66
C ALA A 92 -4.97 -2.59 17.75
N THR A 93 -4.59 -2.38 16.49
CA THR A 93 -4.40 -3.46 15.51
C THR A 93 -3.20 -4.36 15.81
N CYS A 94 -2.15 -3.87 16.48
CA CYS A 94 -1.07 -4.68 17.04
C CYS A 94 -1.55 -5.72 18.08
N LYS A 95 -2.69 -5.45 18.75
CA LYS A 95 -3.22 -6.31 19.82
C LYS A 95 -4.33 -7.25 19.36
N PHE A 96 -5.10 -6.86 18.34
CA PHE A 96 -6.21 -7.66 17.81
C PHE A 96 -5.72 -8.87 17.03
N ASP A 97 -6.24 -10.07 17.34
CA ASP A 97 -5.88 -11.30 16.62
C ASP A 97 -6.47 -11.30 15.20
N TYR A 98 -5.60 -11.23 14.20
CA TYR A 98 -5.95 -11.20 12.78
C TYR A 98 -6.77 -12.43 12.34
N ARG A 99 -6.64 -13.57 13.01
CA ARG A 99 -7.34 -14.82 12.67
C ARG A 99 -8.86 -14.68 12.73
N LYS A 100 -9.37 -13.76 13.54
CA LYS A 100 -10.81 -13.48 13.63
C LYS A 100 -11.41 -12.98 12.33
N TYR A 101 -10.57 -12.44 11.44
CA TYR A 101 -11.00 -11.88 10.14
C TYR A 101 -10.96 -12.89 8.98
N SER A 102 -10.48 -14.12 9.21
CA SER A 102 -10.33 -15.14 8.14
C SER A 102 -11.64 -15.85 7.79
N SER A 103 -12.65 -15.80 8.65
CA SER A 103 -13.89 -16.57 8.52
C SER A 103 -14.76 -16.12 7.33
N SER A 104 -15.57 -17.04 6.82
CA SER A 104 -16.57 -16.74 5.78
C SER A 104 -17.59 -15.70 6.23
N PHE A 105 -17.95 -15.72 7.52
CA PHE A 105 -18.83 -14.73 8.12
C PHE A 105 -18.18 -13.33 8.12
N ALA A 106 -16.93 -13.20 8.57
CA ALA A 106 -16.22 -11.92 8.56
C ALA A 106 -16.11 -11.36 7.14
N ARG A 107 -15.80 -12.20 6.14
CA ARG A 107 -15.76 -11.81 4.73
C ARG A 107 -17.10 -11.25 4.23
N ALA A 108 -18.20 -11.96 4.49
CA ALA A 108 -19.55 -11.52 4.11
C ALA A 108 -19.93 -10.23 4.84
N LEU A 109 -19.64 -10.13 6.13
CA LEU A 109 -19.89 -8.95 6.93
C LEU A 109 -19.16 -7.72 6.38
N PHE A 110 -17.86 -7.84 6.09
CA PHE A 110 -17.07 -6.74 5.52
C PHE A 110 -17.59 -6.31 4.16
N ALA A 111 -17.95 -7.27 3.29
CA ALA A 111 -18.47 -6.95 1.97
C ALA A 111 -19.83 -6.24 2.04
N VAL A 112 -20.76 -6.72 2.85
CA VAL A 112 -22.10 -6.13 3.00
C VAL A 112 -22.01 -4.76 3.69
N VAL A 113 -21.31 -4.68 4.83
CA VAL A 113 -21.17 -3.41 5.57
C VAL A 113 -20.43 -2.38 4.71
N GLY A 114 -19.36 -2.76 4.03
CA GLY A 114 -18.63 -1.85 3.15
C GLY A 114 -19.47 -1.38 1.98
N GLY A 115 -20.20 -2.28 1.33
CA GLY A 115 -21.12 -1.93 0.24
C GLY A 115 -22.21 -0.96 0.72
N LEU A 116 -22.82 -1.22 1.88
CA LEU A 116 -23.82 -0.32 2.48
C LEU A 116 -23.23 1.04 2.81
N ILE A 117 -22.05 1.11 3.42
CA ILE A 117 -21.39 2.38 3.72
C ILE A 117 -21.12 3.16 2.42
N PHE A 118 -20.66 2.51 1.36
CA PHE A 118 -20.42 3.17 0.07
C PHE A 118 -21.73 3.72 -0.53
N LEU A 119 -22.81 2.98 -0.45
CA LEU A 119 -24.13 3.46 -0.90
C LEU A 119 -24.63 4.63 -0.06
N ILE A 120 -24.53 4.57 1.27
CA ILE A 120 -24.92 5.66 2.16
C ILE A 120 -24.12 6.93 1.85
N VAL A 121 -22.82 6.81 1.64
CA VAL A 121 -21.95 7.96 1.26
C VAL A 121 -22.33 8.50 -0.10
N ALA A 122 -22.68 7.63 -1.06
CA ALA A 122 -23.05 8.01 -2.41
C ALA A 122 -24.36 8.83 -2.47
N ILE A 123 -25.40 8.40 -1.72
CA ILE A 123 -26.74 9.03 -1.75
C ILE A 123 -26.92 10.09 -0.66
N GLY A 124 -26.07 10.11 0.37
CA GLY A 124 -26.21 10.98 1.52
C GLY A 124 -25.99 12.47 1.19
N PRO A 125 -26.47 13.39 2.08
CA PRO A 125 -26.41 14.83 1.85
C PRO A 125 -24.98 15.35 1.85
N SER A 126 -24.68 16.31 0.97
CA SER A 126 -23.34 16.87 0.78
C SER A 126 -22.76 17.58 2.01
N THR A 127 -23.60 17.93 2.98
CA THR A 127 -23.18 18.49 4.27
C THR A 127 -22.26 17.54 5.03
N TYR A 128 -22.60 16.25 5.05
CA TYR A 128 -21.83 15.19 5.73
C TYR A 128 -20.93 14.40 4.77
N PHE A 129 -21.33 14.31 3.50
CA PHE A 129 -20.67 13.54 2.44
C PHE A 129 -20.29 14.44 1.27
N PRO A 130 -19.29 15.32 1.45
CA PRO A 130 -18.91 16.28 0.42
C PRO A 130 -18.30 15.60 -0.81
N THR A 131 -18.57 16.18 -1.99
CA THR A 131 -17.86 15.84 -3.22
C THR A 131 -16.54 16.61 -3.23
N ILE A 132 -15.43 15.93 -3.29
CA ILE A 132 -14.09 16.53 -3.32
C ILE A 132 -13.39 16.02 -4.59
N ASN A 133 -12.87 16.94 -5.41
CA ASN A 133 -12.19 16.61 -6.68
C ASN A 133 -13.01 15.68 -7.60
N GLY A 134 -14.32 15.85 -7.62
CA GLY A 134 -15.26 15.03 -8.40
C GLY A 134 -15.59 13.64 -7.82
N GLY A 135 -15.03 13.27 -6.67
CA GLY A 135 -15.31 12.03 -5.96
C GLY A 135 -16.15 12.23 -4.69
N LYS A 136 -17.09 11.31 -4.43
CA LYS A 136 -18.03 11.37 -3.28
C LYS A 136 -17.68 10.29 -2.23
N GLY A 137 -16.41 10.06 -1.97
CA GLY A 137 -15.94 9.04 -1.02
C GLY A 137 -15.60 9.59 0.38
N TRP A 138 -16.05 10.80 0.74
CA TRP A 138 -15.62 11.49 1.95
C TRP A 138 -16.74 11.58 2.98
N ILE A 139 -16.37 11.42 4.26
CA ILE A 139 -17.22 11.77 5.42
C ILE A 139 -16.55 12.94 6.12
N ARG A 140 -17.31 14.02 6.37
CA ARG A 140 -16.84 15.17 7.14
C ARG A 140 -17.57 15.22 8.48
N PHE A 141 -16.80 15.15 9.56
CA PHE A 141 -17.32 15.26 10.93
C PHE A 141 -16.40 16.17 11.77
N ALA A 142 -16.98 17.13 12.47
CA ALA A 142 -16.24 18.08 13.34
C ALA A 142 -15.02 18.74 12.63
N GLY A 143 -15.14 19.07 11.35
CA GLY A 143 -14.06 19.74 10.58
C GLY A 143 -12.94 18.81 10.11
N ILE A 144 -13.00 17.52 10.43
CA ILE A 144 -12.05 16.50 9.95
C ILE A 144 -12.73 15.70 8.83
N GLY A 145 -12.03 15.53 7.70
CA GLY A 145 -12.51 14.72 6.58
C GLY A 145 -11.84 13.34 6.57
N PHE A 146 -12.64 12.29 6.48
CA PHE A 146 -12.15 10.92 6.28
C PHE A 146 -12.64 10.37 4.95
N GLN A 147 -11.73 9.83 4.15
CA GLN A 147 -12.07 9.14 2.92
C GLN A 147 -12.34 7.66 3.24
N VAL A 148 -13.62 7.28 3.13
CA VAL A 148 -14.07 5.92 3.48
C VAL A 148 -13.45 4.89 2.55
N THR A 149 -13.31 5.24 1.28
CA THR A 149 -12.72 4.38 0.25
C THR A 149 -11.26 4.04 0.54
N GLU A 150 -10.52 4.94 1.21
CA GLU A 150 -9.16 4.66 1.71
C GLU A 150 -9.17 3.63 2.85
N ILE A 151 -9.99 3.88 3.88
CA ILE A 151 -10.04 3.01 5.06
C ILE A 151 -10.52 1.60 4.69
N PHE A 152 -11.45 1.51 3.77
CA PHE A 152 -12.02 0.23 3.37
C PHE A 152 -11.04 -0.66 2.58
N LYS A 153 -9.91 -0.15 2.07
CA LYS A 153 -8.87 -0.95 1.41
C LYS A 153 -8.38 -2.11 2.29
N ILE A 154 -8.26 -1.90 3.59
CA ILE A 154 -7.83 -2.98 4.51
C ILE A 154 -8.87 -4.10 4.58
N PHE A 155 -10.15 -3.76 4.68
CA PHE A 155 -11.24 -4.75 4.68
C PHE A 155 -11.32 -5.48 3.33
N PHE A 156 -11.14 -4.75 2.23
CA PHE A 156 -11.07 -5.34 0.90
C PHE A 156 -9.90 -6.35 0.78
N ILE A 157 -8.71 -5.99 1.26
CA ILE A 157 -7.56 -6.92 1.30
C ILE A 157 -7.89 -8.15 2.15
N MET A 158 -8.55 -7.98 3.30
CA MET A 158 -9.00 -9.11 4.14
C MET A 158 -9.98 -10.02 3.40
N ILE A 159 -10.92 -9.45 2.64
CA ILE A 159 -11.88 -10.21 1.81
C ILE A 159 -11.11 -11.06 0.79
N ILE A 160 -10.25 -10.44 -0.01
CA ILE A 160 -9.49 -11.12 -1.07
C ILE A 160 -8.54 -12.18 -0.48
N ALA A 161 -7.81 -11.83 0.58
CA ALA A 161 -6.91 -12.77 1.27
C ALA A 161 -7.66 -14.00 1.80
N SER A 162 -8.86 -13.79 2.38
CA SER A 162 -9.67 -14.90 2.88
C SER A 162 -10.22 -15.80 1.76
N ILE A 163 -10.45 -15.26 0.56
CA ILE A 163 -10.86 -16.04 -0.61
C ILE A 163 -9.68 -16.87 -1.12
N LEU A 164 -8.50 -16.26 -1.26
CA LEU A 164 -7.30 -16.95 -1.76
C LEU A 164 -6.80 -18.03 -0.80
N ALA A 165 -7.03 -17.88 0.50
CA ALA A 165 -6.68 -18.87 1.53
C ALA A 165 -7.62 -20.08 1.58
N ARG A 166 -8.81 -20.02 0.98
CA ARG A 166 -9.78 -21.14 1.02
C ARG A 166 -9.20 -22.41 0.43
N GLY A 167 -9.41 -23.51 1.15
CA GLY A 167 -8.99 -24.87 0.70
C GLY A 167 -7.49 -25.14 0.85
N LYS A 168 -6.73 -24.28 1.56
CA LYS A 168 -5.27 -24.43 1.70
C LYS A 168 -4.84 -24.87 3.11
N ASP A 169 -5.57 -24.52 4.15
CA ASP A 169 -5.23 -24.83 5.54
C ASP A 169 -5.81 -26.18 6.02
N GLY A 170 -5.65 -27.24 5.20
CA GLY A 170 -6.08 -28.62 5.57
C GLY A 170 -7.58 -28.92 5.40
N GLY A 171 -8.34 -28.00 4.79
CA GLY A 171 -9.74 -28.21 4.43
C GLY A 171 -9.92 -28.91 3.07
N GLU A 172 -11.17 -28.97 2.59
CA GLU A 172 -11.50 -29.46 1.25
C GLU A 172 -10.73 -28.66 0.19
N LYS A 173 -10.03 -29.36 -0.72
CA LYS A 173 -9.24 -28.74 -1.79
C LYS A 173 -10.18 -28.00 -2.75
N ILE A 174 -10.12 -26.67 -2.74
CA ILE A 174 -10.89 -25.83 -3.67
C ILE A 174 -10.01 -25.54 -4.90
N PRO A 175 -10.48 -25.84 -6.11
CA PRO A 175 -9.76 -25.51 -7.34
C PRO A 175 -9.46 -24.03 -7.44
N TYR A 176 -8.26 -23.67 -7.89
CA TYR A 176 -7.80 -22.28 -7.97
C TYR A 176 -8.76 -21.37 -8.77
N TYR A 177 -9.37 -21.89 -9.84
CA TYR A 177 -10.31 -21.11 -10.68
C TYR A 177 -11.57 -20.67 -9.92
N LYS A 178 -12.08 -21.45 -8.94
CA LYS A 178 -13.22 -21.03 -8.10
C LYS A 178 -12.85 -19.84 -7.21
N ASN A 179 -11.64 -19.85 -6.65
CA ASN A 179 -11.13 -18.73 -5.86
C ASN A 179 -10.91 -17.52 -6.77
N PHE A 180 -10.34 -17.72 -7.96
CA PHE A 180 -10.09 -16.66 -8.94
C PHE A 180 -11.40 -15.98 -9.39
N ILE A 181 -12.42 -16.75 -9.77
CA ILE A 181 -13.75 -16.21 -10.14
C ILE A 181 -14.37 -15.44 -8.97
N SER A 182 -14.25 -15.96 -7.73
CA SER A 182 -14.74 -15.24 -6.55
C SER A 182 -14.00 -13.90 -6.34
N VAL A 183 -12.68 -13.86 -6.54
CA VAL A 183 -11.89 -12.61 -6.49
C VAL A 183 -12.40 -11.63 -7.53
N LEU A 184 -12.53 -12.06 -8.78
CA LEU A 184 -13.03 -11.20 -9.87
C LEU A 184 -14.43 -10.64 -9.57
N PHE A 185 -15.32 -11.45 -8.99
CA PHE A 185 -16.64 -10.99 -8.58
C PHE A 185 -16.57 -9.84 -7.56
N TYR A 186 -15.80 -9.99 -6.48
CA TYR A 186 -15.67 -8.93 -5.48
C TYR A 186 -14.99 -7.68 -6.04
N VAL A 187 -13.96 -7.84 -6.88
CA VAL A 187 -13.30 -6.72 -7.56
C VAL A 187 -14.29 -5.97 -8.44
N ALA A 188 -15.07 -6.68 -9.25
CA ALA A 188 -16.07 -6.06 -10.12
C ALA A 188 -17.13 -5.29 -9.32
N VAL A 189 -17.68 -5.89 -8.25
CA VAL A 189 -18.68 -5.24 -7.39
C VAL A 189 -18.10 -3.95 -6.78
N PHE A 190 -16.91 -4.00 -6.15
CA PHE A 190 -16.33 -2.82 -5.52
C PHE A 190 -15.88 -1.78 -6.55
N PHE A 191 -15.36 -2.19 -7.71
CA PHE A 191 -15.01 -1.27 -8.79
C PHE A 191 -16.24 -0.53 -9.33
N LEU A 192 -17.36 -1.23 -9.52
CA LEU A 192 -18.61 -0.62 -9.95
C LEU A 192 -19.16 0.36 -8.90
N LEU A 193 -19.10 0.01 -7.59
CA LEU A 193 -19.50 0.91 -6.51
C LEU A 193 -18.60 2.15 -6.41
N LEU A 194 -17.30 2.02 -6.64
CA LEU A 194 -16.37 3.14 -6.63
C LEU A 194 -16.52 4.01 -7.88
N GLY A 195 -16.68 3.40 -9.04
CA GLY A 195 -16.73 4.10 -10.32
C GLY A 195 -18.01 4.90 -10.56
N PHE A 196 -19.17 4.29 -10.29
CA PHE A 196 -20.46 4.89 -10.64
C PHE A 196 -21.04 5.75 -9.50
N PRO A 197 -21.45 5.21 -8.33
CA PRO A 197 -22.10 6.04 -7.32
C PRO A 197 -21.13 6.97 -6.60
N LEU A 198 -19.91 6.53 -6.33
CA LEU A 198 -18.92 7.35 -5.62
C LEU A 198 -18.07 8.21 -6.56
N LYS A 199 -18.06 7.93 -7.84
CA LYS A 199 -17.27 8.63 -8.86
C LYS A 199 -15.77 8.71 -8.54
N ASP A 200 -15.24 7.71 -7.80
CA ASP A 200 -13.85 7.62 -7.34
C ASP A 200 -13.09 6.55 -8.12
N LEU A 201 -12.88 6.80 -9.43
CA LEU A 201 -12.17 5.88 -10.32
C LEU A 201 -10.71 5.66 -9.91
N GLY A 202 -10.06 6.68 -9.37
CA GLY A 202 -8.66 6.57 -8.93
C GLY A 202 -8.48 5.49 -7.86
N THR A 203 -9.31 5.55 -6.81
CA THR A 203 -9.32 4.52 -5.78
C THR A 203 -9.73 3.15 -6.38
N GLY A 204 -10.70 3.11 -7.31
CA GLY A 204 -11.10 1.86 -7.99
C GLY A 204 -9.95 1.19 -8.72
N ILE A 205 -9.14 1.94 -9.46
CA ILE A 205 -7.93 1.44 -10.13
C ILE A 205 -6.92 0.90 -9.09
N HIS A 206 -6.76 1.59 -7.97
CA HIS A 206 -5.87 1.12 -6.91
C HIS A 206 -6.34 -0.23 -6.32
N TYR A 207 -7.66 -0.47 -6.15
CA TYR A 207 -8.20 -1.78 -5.74
C TYR A 207 -7.84 -2.87 -6.75
N ILE A 208 -7.92 -2.57 -8.05
CA ILE A 208 -7.50 -3.51 -9.12
C ILE A 208 -6.00 -3.81 -9.00
N MET A 209 -5.14 -2.81 -8.80
CA MET A 209 -3.69 -3.01 -8.67
C MET A 209 -3.32 -3.84 -7.44
N ILE A 210 -3.95 -3.59 -6.29
CA ILE A 210 -3.79 -4.42 -5.08
C ILE A 210 -4.19 -5.86 -5.37
N THR A 211 -5.30 -6.06 -6.06
CA THR A 211 -5.78 -7.41 -6.41
C THR A 211 -4.86 -8.09 -7.39
N ALA A 212 -4.39 -7.39 -8.41
CA ALA A 212 -3.41 -7.93 -9.36
C ALA A 212 -2.15 -8.40 -8.62
N PHE A 213 -1.63 -7.61 -7.68
CA PHE A 213 -0.51 -8.01 -6.85
C PHE A 213 -0.80 -9.30 -6.06
N LEU A 214 -1.99 -9.41 -5.44
CA LEU A 214 -2.39 -10.60 -4.71
C LEU A 214 -2.56 -11.84 -5.60
N ILE A 215 -3.07 -11.66 -6.82
CA ILE A 215 -3.18 -12.72 -7.83
C ILE A 215 -1.79 -13.23 -8.21
N PHE A 216 -0.82 -12.34 -8.40
CA PHE A 216 0.58 -12.73 -8.66
C PHE A 216 1.22 -13.51 -7.50
N MET A 217 0.83 -13.23 -6.27
CA MET A 217 1.31 -13.94 -5.07
C MET A 217 0.53 -15.24 -4.79
N SER A 218 -0.50 -15.54 -5.56
CA SER A 218 -1.34 -16.73 -5.39
C SER A 218 -0.82 -17.92 -6.18
N ASP A 219 -1.39 -19.12 -5.93
CA ASP A 219 -1.01 -20.36 -6.62
C ASP A 219 -1.71 -20.51 -7.99
N ILE A 220 -1.98 -19.42 -8.68
CA ILE A 220 -2.50 -19.43 -10.03
C ILE A 220 -1.40 -19.88 -10.99
N PRO A 221 -1.69 -20.78 -11.95
CA PRO A 221 -0.69 -21.26 -12.89
C PRO A 221 0.00 -20.13 -13.65
N ASN A 222 1.34 -20.17 -13.72
CA ASN A 222 2.15 -19.15 -14.38
C ASN A 222 1.70 -18.87 -15.82
N LYS A 223 1.27 -19.90 -16.55
CA LYS A 223 0.74 -19.73 -17.92
C LYS A 223 -0.47 -18.78 -17.96
N LEU A 224 -1.40 -18.92 -16.99
CA LEU A 224 -2.56 -18.03 -16.90
C LEU A 224 -2.14 -16.62 -16.49
N LEU A 225 -1.21 -16.49 -15.54
CA LEU A 225 -0.66 -15.20 -15.13
C LEU A 225 0.01 -14.47 -16.31
N THR A 226 0.79 -15.16 -17.13
CA THR A 226 1.41 -14.58 -18.33
C THR A 226 0.37 -14.06 -19.31
N TRP A 227 -0.69 -14.84 -19.58
CA TRP A 227 -1.79 -14.40 -20.46
C TRP A 227 -2.55 -13.21 -19.90
N ILE A 228 -2.87 -13.21 -18.60
CA ILE A 228 -3.54 -12.07 -17.94
C ILE A 228 -2.67 -10.83 -18.02
N SER A 229 -1.37 -10.94 -17.68
CA SER A 229 -0.45 -9.80 -17.70
C SER A 229 -0.26 -9.25 -19.11
N GLY A 230 0.00 -10.13 -20.09
CA GLY A 230 0.15 -9.73 -21.48
C GLY A 230 -1.11 -9.08 -22.04
N GLY A 231 -2.27 -9.68 -21.76
CA GLY A 231 -3.57 -9.13 -22.16
C GLY A 231 -3.86 -7.78 -21.49
N THR A 232 -3.52 -7.62 -20.21
CA THR A 232 -3.68 -6.34 -19.49
C THR A 232 -2.78 -5.25 -20.07
N ILE A 233 -1.51 -5.55 -20.31
CA ILE A 233 -0.57 -4.59 -20.93
C ILE A 233 -1.05 -4.21 -22.33
N ALA A 234 -1.39 -5.19 -23.16
CA ALA A 234 -1.92 -4.94 -24.51
C ALA A 234 -3.20 -4.11 -24.47
N GLY A 235 -4.12 -4.43 -23.55
CA GLY A 235 -5.36 -3.68 -23.34
C GLY A 235 -5.13 -2.23 -22.94
N ILE A 236 -4.18 -1.97 -22.03
CA ILE A 236 -3.80 -0.61 -21.63
C ILE A 236 -3.23 0.16 -22.84
N LEU A 237 -2.31 -0.43 -23.58
CA LEU A 237 -1.68 0.21 -24.75
C LEU A 237 -2.75 0.52 -25.84
N ILE A 238 -3.61 -0.44 -26.14
CA ILE A 238 -4.71 -0.25 -27.11
C ILE A 238 -5.65 0.85 -26.61
N SER A 239 -6.01 0.86 -25.33
CA SER A 239 -6.88 1.89 -24.76
C SER A 239 -6.28 3.29 -24.84
N LEU A 240 -4.98 3.43 -24.55
CA LEU A 240 -4.28 4.72 -24.65
C LEU A 240 -4.23 5.23 -26.11
N VAL A 241 -3.85 4.37 -27.04
CA VAL A 241 -3.80 4.73 -28.48
C VAL A 241 -5.21 5.06 -29.01
N SER A 242 -6.21 4.27 -28.62
CA SER A 242 -7.60 4.50 -29.03
C SER A 242 -8.17 5.78 -28.44
N ALA A 243 -7.92 6.06 -27.15
CA ALA A 243 -8.37 7.28 -26.50
C ALA A 243 -7.73 8.52 -27.10
N TYR A 244 -6.45 8.45 -27.49
CA TYR A 244 -5.77 9.54 -28.16
C TYR A 244 -6.36 9.86 -29.53
N ASN A 245 -6.63 8.84 -30.36
CA ASN A 245 -7.15 9.01 -31.72
C ASN A 245 -8.66 9.28 -31.76
N PHE A 246 -9.41 8.78 -30.77
CA PHE A 246 -10.87 8.88 -30.72
C PHE A 246 -11.34 9.48 -29.37
N PRO A 247 -11.32 10.82 -29.20
CA PRO A 247 -11.73 11.49 -27.96
C PRO A 247 -13.14 11.15 -27.49
N ALA A 248 -14.01 10.71 -28.40
CA ALA A 248 -15.36 10.23 -28.06
C ALA A 248 -15.36 9.09 -27.04
N ILE A 249 -14.28 8.29 -26.95
CA ILE A 249 -14.16 7.16 -26.02
C ILE A 249 -14.24 7.58 -24.55
N TYR A 250 -13.77 8.78 -24.20
CA TYR A 250 -13.82 9.31 -22.84
C TYR A 250 -14.80 10.49 -22.67
N SER A 251 -15.62 10.79 -23.68
CA SER A 251 -16.60 11.89 -23.63
C SER A 251 -17.71 11.69 -22.60
N PHE A 252 -17.94 10.44 -22.14
CA PHE A 252 -18.90 10.10 -21.09
C PHE A 252 -18.42 10.47 -19.67
N LEU A 253 -17.15 10.83 -19.51
CA LEU A 253 -16.61 11.29 -18.24
C LEU A 253 -17.07 12.72 -17.96
N ASP A 254 -17.22 13.05 -16.67
CA ASP A 254 -17.44 14.44 -16.23
C ASP A 254 -16.32 15.34 -16.76
N GLY A 255 -16.64 16.59 -17.14
CA GLY A 255 -15.71 17.53 -17.80
C GLY A 255 -14.33 17.64 -17.11
N TYR A 256 -14.29 17.63 -15.78
CA TYR A 256 -13.04 17.62 -15.01
C TYR A 256 -12.17 16.38 -15.25
N LYS A 257 -12.78 15.18 -15.32
CA LYS A 257 -12.06 13.94 -15.59
C LYS A 257 -11.64 13.83 -17.04
N GLN A 258 -12.52 14.27 -17.94
CA GLN A 258 -12.23 14.34 -19.38
C GLN A 258 -11.01 15.21 -19.65
N HIS A 259 -10.93 16.37 -19.00
CA HIS A 259 -9.79 17.28 -19.10
C HIS A 259 -8.48 16.63 -18.61
N ARG A 260 -8.50 15.94 -17.46
CA ARG A 260 -7.34 15.20 -16.95
C ARG A 260 -6.83 14.10 -17.89
N VAL A 261 -7.77 13.36 -18.52
CA VAL A 261 -7.41 12.33 -19.51
C VAL A 261 -6.75 12.98 -20.73
N LYS A 262 -7.31 14.08 -21.24
CA LYS A 262 -6.74 14.82 -22.37
C LYS A 262 -5.32 15.30 -22.07
N ILE A 263 -5.11 15.96 -20.94
CA ILE A 263 -3.78 16.43 -20.49
C ILE A 263 -2.77 15.29 -20.47
N TYR A 264 -3.17 14.16 -19.91
CA TYR A 264 -2.31 12.98 -19.82
C TYR A 264 -1.94 12.41 -21.19
N LEU A 265 -2.91 12.30 -22.10
CA LEU A 265 -2.68 11.83 -23.48
C LEU A 265 -1.80 12.80 -24.27
N ASP A 266 -2.04 14.10 -24.15
CA ASP A 266 -1.20 15.12 -24.81
C ASP A 266 0.24 15.09 -24.24
N GLY A 267 0.41 14.85 -22.94
CA GLY A 267 1.72 14.68 -22.32
C GLY A 267 2.50 13.48 -22.87
N ILE A 268 1.85 12.31 -23.00
CA ILE A 268 2.49 11.08 -23.49
C ILE A 268 2.76 11.15 -25.00
N PHE A 269 1.78 11.54 -25.80
CA PHE A 269 1.88 11.41 -27.26
C PHE A 269 2.49 12.64 -27.95
N LYS A 270 2.34 13.84 -27.37
CA LYS A 270 2.91 15.09 -27.91
C LYS A 270 4.14 15.58 -27.16
N ASN A 271 4.46 14.96 -26.02
CA ASN A 271 5.51 15.40 -25.11
C ASN A 271 5.35 16.89 -24.70
N THR A 272 4.10 17.33 -24.61
CA THR A 272 3.75 18.71 -24.27
C THR A 272 2.79 18.73 -23.10
N TYR A 273 3.17 19.47 -22.06
CA TYR A 273 2.27 19.84 -20.98
C TYR A 273 1.96 21.33 -21.14
N ASP A 274 0.74 21.68 -21.56
CA ASP A 274 0.31 23.05 -21.59
C ASP A 274 0.42 23.64 -20.19
N ARG A 275 1.06 24.82 -20.10
CA ARG A 275 1.29 25.51 -18.81
C ARG A 275 0.01 25.89 -18.09
N MET A 276 -1.09 26.09 -18.82
CA MET A 276 -2.38 26.46 -18.26
C MET A 276 -3.19 25.23 -17.87
N ASP A 277 -3.29 24.26 -18.77
CA ASP A 277 -4.14 23.08 -18.62
C ASP A 277 -3.49 22.00 -17.74
N ALA A 278 -2.19 21.77 -17.88
CA ALA A 278 -1.41 20.76 -17.15
C ALA A 278 -0.62 21.36 -15.97
N PHE A 279 -1.06 22.47 -15.42
CA PHE A 279 -0.30 23.29 -14.49
C PHE A 279 0.32 22.49 -13.34
N GLN A 280 -0.43 21.59 -12.70
CA GLN A 280 0.04 20.80 -11.57
C GLN A 280 1.20 19.86 -11.96
N ILE A 281 1.06 19.12 -13.07
CA ILE A 281 2.09 18.18 -13.55
C ILE A 281 3.31 18.96 -14.03
N TYR A 282 3.10 20.05 -14.79
CA TYR A 282 4.19 20.88 -15.28
C TYR A 282 5.03 21.44 -14.13
N GLN A 283 4.40 22.01 -13.11
CA GLN A 283 5.11 22.55 -11.94
C GLN A 283 5.77 21.45 -11.09
N SER A 284 5.17 20.27 -11.04
CA SER A 284 5.80 19.10 -10.42
C SER A 284 7.10 18.73 -11.14
N LEU A 285 7.09 18.64 -12.47
CA LEU A 285 8.28 18.36 -13.26
C LEU A 285 9.35 19.45 -13.12
N VAL A 286 8.95 20.73 -13.03
CA VAL A 286 9.86 21.84 -12.71
C VAL A 286 10.50 21.66 -11.33
N ALA A 287 9.72 21.24 -10.31
CA ALA A 287 10.24 20.98 -8.98
C ALA A 287 11.32 19.88 -9.00
N PHE A 288 11.05 18.74 -9.67
CA PHE A 288 12.03 17.67 -9.85
C PHE A 288 13.28 18.15 -10.60
N GLY A 289 13.10 18.89 -11.70
CA GLY A 289 14.23 19.38 -12.52
C GLY A 289 15.09 20.41 -11.79
N THR A 290 14.48 21.32 -11.01
CA THR A 290 15.19 22.39 -10.30
C THR A 290 15.81 21.95 -8.98
N GLY A 291 15.42 20.79 -8.43
CA GLY A 291 16.01 20.22 -7.22
C GLY A 291 17.47 19.76 -7.42
N GLY A 292 17.87 19.33 -8.62
CA GLY A 292 19.23 18.86 -8.89
C GLY A 292 19.66 17.69 -8.00
N LEU A 293 20.95 17.57 -7.72
CA LEU A 293 21.48 16.47 -6.91
C LEU A 293 21.22 16.63 -5.42
N LEU A 294 21.45 17.84 -4.86
CA LEU A 294 21.43 18.09 -3.42
C LEU A 294 20.16 18.81 -2.95
N GLY A 295 19.31 19.27 -3.87
CA GLY A 295 18.15 20.09 -3.58
C GLY A 295 18.48 21.55 -3.34
N LYS A 296 17.42 22.38 -3.22
CA LYS A 296 17.53 23.79 -2.89
C LYS A 296 17.72 24.07 -1.40
N GLY A 297 17.69 23.01 -0.59
CA GLY A 297 17.67 23.10 0.88
C GLY A 297 16.26 23.14 1.46
N TYR A 298 16.13 22.67 2.68
CA TYR A 298 14.87 22.59 3.40
C TYR A 298 14.20 23.96 3.54
N GLY A 299 12.92 24.04 3.21
CA GLY A 299 12.15 25.28 3.25
C GLY A 299 12.32 26.20 2.03
N ASN A 300 13.33 25.98 1.18
CA ASN A 300 13.67 26.83 0.03
C ASN A 300 13.01 26.43 -1.29
N GLY A 301 12.13 25.44 -1.27
CA GLY A 301 11.33 25.08 -2.43
C GLY A 301 10.45 26.25 -2.90
N VAL A 302 10.47 26.54 -4.20
CA VAL A 302 9.71 27.63 -4.81
C VAL A 302 8.32 27.18 -5.23
N GLN A 303 8.22 25.94 -5.75
CA GLN A 303 6.98 25.43 -6.36
C GLN A 303 5.83 25.25 -5.35
N LYS A 304 6.13 25.16 -4.07
CA LYS A 304 5.11 25.11 -3.00
C LYS A 304 4.35 26.42 -2.81
N TYR A 305 4.92 27.60 -3.22
CA TYR A 305 4.30 28.90 -3.08
C TYR A 305 3.27 29.15 -4.19
N ASN A 306 2.10 28.51 -4.10
CA ASN A 306 0.94 28.62 -5.00
C ASN A 306 1.14 28.14 -6.46
N TYR A 307 2.28 27.50 -6.78
CA TYR A 307 2.47 26.89 -8.09
C TYR A 307 1.91 25.46 -8.18
N ILE A 308 1.83 24.73 -7.07
CA ILE A 308 1.23 23.39 -7.02
C ILE A 308 0.07 23.39 -6.01
N PRO A 309 -1.21 23.31 -6.46
CA PRO A 309 -2.38 23.37 -5.57
C PRO A 309 -2.39 22.30 -4.48
N GLU A 310 -2.20 21.04 -4.83
CA GLU A 310 -2.26 19.86 -3.92
C GLU A 310 -0.86 19.44 -3.43
N VAL A 311 -0.01 20.41 -3.13
CA VAL A 311 1.40 20.18 -2.72
C VAL A 311 1.55 19.47 -1.39
N GLU A 312 0.52 19.48 -0.53
CA GLU A 312 0.53 18.81 0.77
C GLU A 312 0.07 17.35 0.68
N THR A 313 -0.66 16.99 -0.38
CA THR A 313 -1.31 15.70 -0.56
C THR A 313 -0.71 14.94 -1.73
N ASP A 314 -1.24 15.12 -2.92
CA ASP A 314 -0.95 14.31 -4.10
C ASP A 314 0.45 14.56 -4.69
N PHE A 315 0.94 15.79 -4.55
CA PHE A 315 2.24 16.23 -5.06
C PHE A 315 3.27 16.52 -3.94
N ALA A 316 3.07 15.97 -2.74
CA ALA A 316 3.99 16.16 -1.63
C ALA A 316 5.44 15.74 -1.96
N ILE A 317 5.60 14.76 -2.85
CA ILE A 317 6.90 14.29 -3.32
C ILE A 317 7.63 15.32 -4.20
N ALA A 318 6.89 16.17 -4.92
CA ALA A 318 7.49 17.22 -5.76
C ALA A 318 8.22 18.27 -4.91
N THR A 319 7.59 18.75 -3.81
CA THR A 319 8.24 19.63 -2.86
C THR A 319 9.47 18.99 -2.24
N PHE A 320 9.35 17.73 -1.85
CA PHE A 320 10.47 16.99 -1.29
C PHE A 320 11.64 16.87 -2.29
N ALA A 321 11.33 16.58 -3.57
CA ALA A 321 12.33 16.51 -4.62
C ALA A 321 13.03 17.85 -4.88
N GLU A 322 12.28 18.96 -4.86
CA GLU A 322 12.84 20.30 -5.02
C GLU A 322 13.78 20.68 -3.87
N GLU A 323 13.40 20.36 -2.63
CA GLU A 323 14.15 20.74 -1.43
C GLU A 323 15.32 19.81 -1.11
N MET A 324 15.15 18.50 -1.29
CA MET A 324 16.14 17.47 -0.92
C MET A 324 16.90 16.88 -2.10
N GLY A 325 16.52 17.22 -3.32
CA GLY A 325 17.17 16.79 -4.54
C GLY A 325 17.14 15.29 -4.80
N PHE A 326 17.93 14.84 -5.77
CA PHE A 326 18.01 13.45 -6.17
C PHE A 326 18.47 12.52 -5.04
N ILE A 327 19.44 12.93 -4.23
CA ILE A 327 19.94 12.10 -3.11
C ILE A 327 18.85 11.89 -2.07
N GLY A 328 18.11 12.93 -1.68
CA GLY A 328 16.98 12.81 -0.75
C GLY A 328 15.90 11.89 -1.29
N MET A 329 15.56 12.03 -2.57
CA MET A 329 14.61 11.17 -3.27
C MET A 329 15.05 9.71 -3.27
N PHE A 330 16.33 9.44 -3.60
CA PHE A 330 16.88 8.08 -3.59
C PHE A 330 16.78 7.42 -2.22
N LEU A 331 17.11 8.15 -1.15
CA LEU A 331 17.03 7.62 0.23
C LEU A 331 15.58 7.32 0.65
N VAL A 332 14.62 8.14 0.25
CA VAL A 332 13.20 7.90 0.52
C VAL A 332 12.70 6.68 -0.28
N LEU A 333 13.03 6.59 -1.56
CA LEU A 333 12.66 5.44 -2.40
C LEU A 333 13.28 4.14 -1.88
N ALA A 334 14.54 4.18 -1.49
CA ALA A 334 15.21 3.04 -0.85
C ALA A 334 14.52 2.64 0.46
N SER A 335 14.10 3.62 1.27
CA SER A 335 13.36 3.35 2.51
C SER A 335 12.00 2.69 2.26
N PHE A 336 11.26 3.13 1.24
CA PHE A 336 10.01 2.47 0.81
C PHE A 336 10.27 1.05 0.34
N PHE A 337 11.29 0.83 -0.48
CA PHE A 337 11.64 -0.49 -0.99
C PHE A 337 12.07 -1.44 0.14
N ILE A 338 12.90 -0.98 1.06
CA ILE A 338 13.32 -1.78 2.23
C ILE A 338 12.09 -2.15 3.07
N LEU A 339 11.20 -1.20 3.36
CA LEU A 339 9.99 -1.47 4.13
C LEU A 339 9.09 -2.49 3.43
N PHE A 340 8.91 -2.36 2.10
CA PHE A 340 8.18 -3.33 1.29
C PHE A 340 8.78 -4.75 1.41
N VAL A 341 10.09 -4.90 1.24
CA VAL A 341 10.78 -6.20 1.38
C VAL A 341 10.61 -6.77 2.78
N LEU A 342 10.71 -5.93 3.82
CA LEU A 342 10.50 -6.37 5.20
C LEU A 342 9.07 -6.87 5.44
N ILE A 343 8.05 -6.21 4.87
CA ILE A 343 6.65 -6.65 4.95
C ILE A 343 6.48 -7.97 4.19
N MET A 344 7.00 -8.10 2.97
CA MET A 344 6.95 -9.33 2.18
C MET A 344 7.59 -10.51 2.91
N ASN A 345 8.71 -10.30 3.54
CA ASN A 345 9.36 -11.31 4.37
C ASN A 345 8.50 -11.79 5.56
N VAL A 346 7.57 -10.96 6.09
CA VAL A 346 6.59 -11.41 7.10
C VAL A 346 5.58 -12.33 6.44
N ALA A 347 5.09 -12.02 5.23
CA ALA A 347 4.18 -12.87 4.47
C ALA A 347 4.79 -14.27 4.20
N GLU A 348 6.02 -14.32 3.70
CA GLU A 348 6.72 -15.54 3.35
C GLU A 348 6.97 -16.45 4.56
N THR A 349 7.23 -15.88 5.73
CA THR A 349 7.45 -16.65 6.96
C THR A 349 6.17 -17.11 7.64
N SER A 350 5.00 -16.69 7.15
CA SER A 350 3.69 -17.09 7.69
C SER A 350 3.31 -18.47 7.18
N LYS A 351 2.93 -19.38 8.12
CA LYS A 351 2.43 -20.72 7.80
C LYS A 351 0.94 -20.70 7.47
N ASP A 352 0.20 -19.81 8.10
CA ASP A 352 -1.21 -19.55 7.85
C ASP A 352 -1.38 -18.85 6.50
N TYR A 353 -2.09 -19.44 5.56
CA TYR A 353 -2.31 -18.87 4.23
C TYR A 353 -3.10 -17.60 4.25
N PHE A 354 -4.06 -17.43 5.18
CA PHE A 354 -4.75 -16.14 5.32
C PHE A 354 -3.78 -15.03 5.72
N ALA A 355 -2.93 -15.28 6.72
CA ALA A 355 -1.89 -14.33 7.12
C ALA A 355 -0.93 -14.02 5.96
N LYS A 356 -0.50 -15.03 5.21
CA LYS A 356 0.38 -14.86 4.04
C LYS A 356 -0.22 -13.91 3.02
N TYR A 357 -1.47 -14.14 2.59
CA TYR A 357 -2.14 -13.28 1.61
C TYR A 357 -2.54 -11.92 2.18
N LEU A 358 -2.93 -11.84 3.45
CA LEU A 358 -3.22 -10.56 4.10
C LEU A 358 -2.00 -9.64 4.10
N ILE A 359 -0.85 -10.15 4.51
CA ILE A 359 0.38 -9.35 4.55
C ILE A 359 0.90 -9.05 3.15
N ALA A 360 0.82 -9.99 2.20
CA ALA A 360 1.12 -9.72 0.80
C ALA A 360 0.21 -8.64 0.21
N GLY A 361 -1.08 -8.66 0.54
CA GLY A 361 -2.03 -7.62 0.12
C GLY A 361 -1.70 -6.24 0.72
N ILE A 362 -1.29 -6.18 1.98
CA ILE A 362 -0.81 -4.94 2.62
C ILE A 362 0.46 -4.43 1.93
N ALA A 363 1.42 -5.32 1.61
CA ALA A 363 2.62 -4.97 0.86
C ALA A 363 2.26 -4.44 -0.55
N GLY A 364 1.33 -5.12 -1.24
CA GLY A 364 0.80 -4.69 -2.53
C GLY A 364 0.13 -3.32 -2.45
N TYR A 365 -0.73 -3.09 -1.46
CA TYR A 365 -1.35 -1.79 -1.20
C TYR A 365 -0.29 -0.69 -1.04
N PHE A 366 0.69 -0.94 -0.19
CA PHE A 366 1.76 0.02 0.10
C PHE A 366 2.59 0.36 -1.14
N ILE A 367 3.11 -0.66 -1.86
CA ILE A 367 4.01 -0.40 -3.00
C ILE A 367 3.28 0.16 -4.21
N THR A 368 2.05 -0.27 -4.49
CA THR A 368 1.27 0.28 -5.61
C THR A 368 0.88 1.74 -5.35
N GLN A 369 0.61 2.11 -4.10
CA GLN A 369 0.37 3.51 -3.73
C GLN A 369 1.60 4.39 -3.98
N VAL A 370 2.81 3.91 -3.62
CA VAL A 370 4.08 4.59 -3.93
C VAL A 370 4.26 4.76 -5.44
N ILE A 371 4.07 3.69 -6.21
CA ILE A 371 4.22 3.70 -7.67
C ILE A 371 3.23 4.68 -8.32
N ILE A 372 1.96 4.66 -7.90
CA ILE A 372 0.94 5.56 -8.46
C ILE A 372 1.30 7.01 -8.16
N ASN A 373 1.59 7.36 -6.90
CA ASN A 373 1.86 8.75 -6.53
C ASN A 373 3.09 9.33 -7.25
N ILE A 374 4.19 8.57 -7.28
CA ILE A 374 5.40 9.00 -7.99
C ILE A 374 5.15 9.06 -9.49
N GLY A 375 4.47 8.06 -10.06
CA GLY A 375 4.11 8.03 -11.46
C GLY A 375 3.24 9.22 -11.89
N VAL A 376 2.33 9.67 -11.02
CA VAL A 376 1.54 10.91 -11.21
C VAL A 376 2.45 12.13 -11.15
N ALA A 377 3.32 12.22 -10.15
CA ALA A 377 4.18 13.39 -9.95
C ALA A 377 5.17 13.63 -11.10
N ILE A 378 5.60 12.56 -11.77
CA ILE A 378 6.49 12.61 -12.95
C ILE A 378 5.71 12.54 -14.30
N GLY A 379 4.37 12.57 -14.28
CA GLY A 379 3.55 12.57 -15.48
C GLY A 379 3.38 11.23 -16.21
N LEU A 380 3.86 10.11 -15.65
CA LEU A 380 3.72 8.76 -16.24
C LEU A 380 2.33 8.16 -16.03
N ILE A 381 1.59 8.61 -15.03
CA ILE A 381 0.28 8.10 -14.65
C ILE A 381 -0.68 9.31 -14.55
N PRO A 382 -1.95 9.18 -14.98
CA PRO A 382 -2.93 10.26 -14.83
C PRO A 382 -3.13 10.64 -13.36
N VAL A 383 -3.52 11.87 -13.08
CA VAL A 383 -3.74 12.34 -11.70
C VAL A 383 -4.96 11.65 -11.09
N PHE A 384 -4.73 10.77 -10.11
CA PHE A 384 -5.76 9.98 -9.43
C PHE A 384 -6.13 10.49 -8.04
N GLY A 385 -5.35 11.41 -7.47
CA GLY A 385 -5.62 11.88 -6.10
C GLY A 385 -5.23 10.86 -5.02
N ILE A 386 -4.18 10.09 -5.23
CA ILE A 386 -3.69 9.07 -4.29
C ILE A 386 -2.43 9.61 -3.60
N PRO A 387 -2.46 9.81 -2.26
CA PRO A 387 -1.35 10.39 -1.53
C PRO A 387 -0.17 9.43 -1.39
N LEU A 388 1.05 9.96 -1.24
CA LEU A 388 2.25 9.15 -0.97
C LEU A 388 2.23 8.59 0.45
N PRO A 389 2.46 7.28 0.66
CA PRO A 389 2.46 6.66 1.98
C PRO A 389 3.33 7.39 3.00
N PHE A 390 2.79 7.72 4.16
CA PHE A 390 3.44 8.35 5.30
C PHE A 390 3.99 9.77 5.07
N ILE A 391 4.26 10.19 3.83
CA ILE A 391 4.86 11.50 3.50
C ILE A 391 3.82 12.56 3.22
N SER A 392 2.76 12.21 2.50
CA SER A 392 1.65 13.12 2.25
C SER A 392 0.81 13.37 3.51
N SER A 393 0.23 14.56 3.62
CA SER A 393 -0.68 14.93 4.70
C SER A 393 -2.08 14.27 4.62
N GLY A 394 -2.24 13.25 3.80
CA GLY A 394 -3.48 12.51 3.62
C GLY A 394 -3.91 11.78 4.88
N GLY A 395 -4.77 12.41 5.71
CA GLY A 395 -5.14 11.89 7.03
C GLY A 395 -5.75 10.48 7.00
N SER A 396 -6.62 10.19 6.05
CA SER A 396 -7.22 8.85 5.88
C SER A 396 -6.20 7.81 5.46
N SER A 397 -5.26 8.18 4.58
CA SER A 397 -4.19 7.29 4.12
C SER A 397 -3.23 6.95 5.27
N LEU A 398 -2.83 7.94 6.07
CA LEU A 398 -1.97 7.73 7.23
C LEU A 398 -2.63 6.82 8.27
N LEU A 399 -3.93 7.02 8.54
CA LEU A 399 -4.71 6.16 9.44
C LEU A 399 -4.76 4.72 8.91
N THR A 400 -5.09 4.54 7.64
CA THR A 400 -5.21 3.23 7.00
C THR A 400 -3.88 2.48 6.98
N LEU A 401 -2.80 3.16 6.61
CA LEU A 401 -1.46 2.59 6.60
C LEU A 401 -0.97 2.25 8.02
N SER A 402 -1.33 3.05 9.02
CA SER A 402 -1.02 2.75 10.42
C SER A 402 -1.75 1.50 10.92
N ILE A 403 -3.04 1.32 10.55
CA ILE A 403 -3.80 0.08 10.76
C ILE A 403 -3.08 -1.10 10.10
N ALA A 404 -2.71 -0.94 8.83
CA ALA A 404 -2.01 -1.97 8.06
C ALA A 404 -0.68 -2.39 8.72
N MET A 405 0.13 -1.43 9.16
CA MET A 405 1.40 -1.70 9.84
C MET A 405 1.20 -2.40 11.19
N GLY A 406 0.14 -2.05 11.93
CA GLY A 406 -0.24 -2.76 13.15
C GLY A 406 -0.60 -4.23 12.89
N ILE A 407 -1.32 -4.51 11.81
CA ILE A 407 -1.64 -5.89 11.37
C ILE A 407 -0.35 -6.65 11.00
N VAL A 408 0.58 -6.02 10.25
CA VAL A 408 1.88 -6.62 9.89
C VAL A 408 2.65 -7.06 11.15
N LEU A 409 2.73 -6.19 12.16
CA LEU A 409 3.41 -6.50 13.41
C LEU A 409 2.68 -7.57 14.23
N ASN A 410 1.35 -7.58 14.21
CA ASN A 410 0.54 -8.61 14.84
C ASN A 410 0.82 -10.01 14.26
N VAL A 411 0.82 -10.13 12.93
CA VAL A 411 1.14 -11.36 12.21
C VAL A 411 2.60 -11.78 12.48
N ASN A 412 3.56 -10.84 12.42
CA ASN A 412 4.96 -11.16 12.72
C ASN A 412 5.14 -11.67 14.16
N LYS A 413 4.40 -11.12 15.13
CA LYS A 413 4.36 -11.61 16.52
C LYS A 413 3.80 -13.04 16.60
N ALA A 414 2.74 -13.33 15.84
CA ALA A 414 2.16 -14.66 15.76
C ALA A 414 3.16 -15.68 15.16
N ASN A 415 3.85 -15.32 14.07
CA ASN A 415 4.90 -16.14 13.46
C ASN A 415 6.04 -16.47 14.44
N ILE A 416 6.50 -15.48 15.23
CA ILE A 416 7.51 -15.68 16.28
C ILE A 416 7.00 -16.65 17.36
N LYS A 417 5.72 -16.49 17.78
CA LYS A 417 5.12 -17.39 18.82
C LYS A 417 5.01 -18.81 18.31
N GLU A 418 4.65 -18.99 17.05
CA GLU A 418 4.55 -20.31 16.42
C GLU A 418 5.92 -20.97 16.27
N ALA A 419 6.93 -20.22 15.82
CA ALA A 419 8.30 -20.70 15.75
C ALA A 419 8.84 -21.17 17.11
N ARG A 420 8.46 -20.52 18.22
CA ARG A 420 8.84 -20.95 19.57
C ARG A 420 8.14 -22.24 20.04
N LYS A 421 6.90 -22.51 19.57
CA LYS A 421 6.18 -23.74 19.93
C LYS A 421 6.83 -24.98 19.31
N ILE A 422 7.40 -24.84 18.12
CA ILE A 422 8.09 -25.94 17.42
C ILE A 422 9.42 -26.31 18.12
N LYS A 423 10.00 -25.37 18.89
CA LYS A 423 11.21 -25.59 19.66
C LYS A 423 10.97 -26.42 20.94
N ARG A 424 9.75 -26.35 21.49
CA ARG A 424 9.35 -27.13 22.69
C ARG A 424 8.84 -28.53 22.30
#